data_3e2a5ff471a241a7462a7750aa6694c5
#
_entry.id   3e2a5ff471a241a7462a7750aa6694c5
#
_cell.length_a   1.000
_cell.length_b   1.000
_cell.length_c   1.000
_cell.angle_alpha   90.00
_cell.angle_beta   90.00
_cell.angle_gamma   90.00
#
_symmetry.space_group_name_H-M   'P 1'
#
loop_
_entity.id
_entity.type
_entity.pdbx_description
1 polymer ?
#
loop_
_entity_poly.entity_id
_entity_poly.type
_entity_poly.pdbx_seq_one_letter_code
_entity_poly.pdbx_strand_id
1 'polypeptide(L)'
;MRILLIHQNYPGQFRQLIPLLLREGYELRAICAHKRQLPSEVPVLRYEEPDLSGLASASINAPGLDYWADGLARAPQVAWCAEQWRRDGWAPDLILGHSGWGETLLLHQVWPKCPSILWPELWVKPQHAGIELSPQGPGPTLQQLADHSARNHLTRAALASAQAWVMPTQYQAESLPAEFQDSRLHVIHEGINCDVACPRDDVEYHVRGIRVDRSVPTVTFVNRNLESLRGFDVFMRALPKILQGHKDVRILIVGDNGAGYAGSRGEEAPLKQRMLSELDGQLDLERIHFLGRIPYPTLLALLQASWVHVYLTKPFILGWSLLEAMSCGCALVGSEGMPVSEVLTDRHNALLVPGGDPSAVAVSVLDLLSNSSLRLSLGEQARRDAMSWDQSVMWPRFKSLFETLVNS
;
A
#
# COMPACT_ATOMS: atom_id res chain seq x y z
N MET A 1 -2.32 15.89 -23.86
CA MET A 1 -2.22 16.43 -22.49
C MET A 1 -0.82 16.12 -21.95
N ARG A 2 -0.17 17.11 -21.33
CA ARG A 2 1.14 16.98 -20.67
C ARG A 2 0.90 16.83 -19.17
N ILE A 3 1.42 15.77 -18.57
CA ILE A 3 1.17 15.45 -17.14
C ILE A 3 2.50 15.38 -16.41
N LEU A 4 2.57 16.08 -15.27
CA LEU A 4 3.67 16.00 -14.33
C LEU A 4 3.32 15.08 -13.19
N LEU A 5 4.16 14.06 -12.94
CA LEU A 5 4.01 13.08 -11.85
C LEU A 5 5.01 13.41 -10.73
N ILE A 6 4.52 13.57 -9.51
CA ILE A 6 5.33 13.87 -8.33
C ILE A 6 5.19 12.77 -7.29
N HIS A 7 6.27 12.06 -7.02
CA HIS A 7 6.28 11.03 -6.00
C HIS A 7 7.71 10.71 -5.54
N GLN A 8 8.00 10.78 -4.24
CA GLN A 8 9.32 10.52 -3.66
C GLN A 8 9.95 9.22 -4.20
N ASN A 9 9.20 8.14 -4.18
CA ASN A 9 9.60 6.81 -4.63
C ASN A 9 8.96 6.47 -5.98
N TYR A 10 9.15 7.32 -6.99
CA TYR A 10 8.54 7.13 -8.30
C TYR A 10 8.74 5.70 -8.84
N PRO A 11 7.69 5.02 -9.36
CA PRO A 11 6.34 5.49 -9.68
C PRO A 11 5.37 5.56 -8.49
N GLY A 12 5.70 4.96 -7.37
CA GLY A 12 4.80 4.89 -6.23
C GLY A 12 3.42 4.38 -6.64
N GLN A 13 2.40 5.08 -6.23
CA GLN A 13 1.00 4.76 -6.53
C GLN A 13 0.60 5.02 -7.99
N PHE A 14 1.39 5.79 -8.75
CA PHE A 14 1.12 5.99 -10.18
C PHE A 14 1.51 4.79 -11.07
N ARG A 15 2.09 3.74 -10.48
CA ARG A 15 2.49 2.53 -11.21
C ARG A 15 1.37 1.95 -12.06
N GLN A 16 0.15 1.95 -11.54
CA GLN A 16 -1.01 1.41 -12.27
C GLN A 16 -1.54 2.39 -13.33
N LEU A 17 -1.39 3.70 -13.10
CA LEU A 17 -1.89 4.74 -14.01
C LEU A 17 -0.95 5.01 -15.19
N ILE A 18 0.37 4.95 -15.01
CA ILE A 18 1.35 5.30 -16.05
C ILE A 18 1.12 4.56 -17.38
N PRO A 19 0.91 3.22 -17.42
CA PRO A 19 0.64 2.53 -18.68
C PRO A 19 -0.66 3.00 -19.35
N LEU A 20 -1.65 3.41 -18.57
CA LEU A 20 -2.92 3.93 -19.07
C LEU A 20 -2.74 5.31 -19.69
N LEU A 21 -2.02 6.20 -18.99
CA LEU A 21 -1.69 7.55 -19.47
C LEU A 21 -0.90 7.53 -20.78
N LEU A 22 0.09 6.64 -20.87
CA LEU A 22 0.89 6.46 -22.09
C LEU A 22 0.06 5.92 -23.27
N ARG A 23 -0.86 4.99 -23.02
CA ARG A 23 -1.78 4.47 -24.04
C ARG A 23 -2.73 5.54 -24.61
N GLU A 24 -3.12 6.51 -23.80
CA GLU A 24 -3.90 7.68 -24.25
C GLU A 24 -3.05 8.71 -25.04
N GLY A 25 -1.76 8.47 -25.17
CA GLY A 25 -0.87 9.38 -25.88
C GLY A 25 -0.50 10.65 -25.10
N TYR A 26 -0.63 10.61 -23.76
CA TYR A 26 -0.22 11.75 -22.92
C TYR A 26 1.29 11.83 -22.79
N GLU A 27 1.84 13.03 -22.86
CA GLU A 27 3.25 13.30 -22.57
C GLU A 27 3.45 13.36 -21.04
N LEU A 28 4.29 12.46 -20.53
CA LEU A 28 4.56 12.36 -19.10
C LEU A 28 5.95 12.86 -18.77
N ARG A 29 6.09 13.56 -17.65
CA ARG A 29 7.36 13.81 -16.96
C ARG A 29 7.20 13.55 -15.48
N ALA A 30 8.30 13.21 -14.78
CA ALA A 30 8.23 12.92 -13.36
C ALA A 30 9.38 13.57 -12.58
N ILE A 31 9.08 13.99 -11.33
CA ILE A 31 10.08 14.44 -10.36
C ILE A 31 10.02 13.50 -9.14
N CYS A 32 11.19 13.02 -8.70
CA CYS A 32 11.28 12.09 -7.58
C CYS A 32 12.63 12.21 -6.84
N ALA A 33 12.73 11.64 -5.64
CA ALA A 33 14.01 11.38 -4.99
C ALA A 33 14.60 10.05 -5.47
N HIS A 34 13.80 8.99 -5.45
CA HIS A 34 14.22 7.64 -5.79
C HIS A 34 13.50 7.12 -7.03
N LYS A 35 14.25 6.80 -8.07
CA LYS A 35 13.74 6.12 -9.26
C LYS A 35 13.84 4.60 -9.04
N ARG A 36 12.72 3.92 -8.96
CA ARG A 36 12.64 2.46 -9.09
C ARG A 36 12.52 2.08 -10.56
N GLN A 37 12.85 0.83 -10.92
CA GLN A 37 12.78 0.37 -12.32
C GLN A 37 11.42 0.67 -12.95
N LEU A 38 11.44 1.41 -14.06
CA LEU A 38 10.27 1.85 -14.80
C LEU A 38 10.54 2.02 -16.27
N PRO A 39 9.46 2.11 -17.07
CA PRO A 39 9.59 2.38 -18.49
C PRO A 39 10.55 3.56 -18.74
N SER A 40 11.50 3.37 -19.64
CA SER A 40 12.48 4.38 -20.03
C SER A 40 11.86 5.58 -20.75
N GLU A 41 10.58 5.52 -21.04
CA GLU A 41 9.83 6.47 -21.86
C GLU A 41 9.44 7.76 -21.14
N VAL A 42 9.44 7.77 -19.80
CA VAL A 42 9.09 8.97 -19.02
C VAL A 42 10.36 9.69 -18.57
N PRO A 43 10.61 10.92 -19.04
CA PRO A 43 11.71 11.75 -18.54
C PRO A 43 11.54 12.04 -17.04
N VAL A 44 12.61 11.83 -16.27
CA VAL A 44 12.60 11.97 -14.81
C VAL A 44 13.71 12.90 -14.36
N LEU A 45 13.36 13.96 -13.62
CA LEU A 45 14.32 14.71 -12.82
C LEU A 45 14.35 14.17 -11.39
N ARG A 46 15.56 14.08 -10.83
CA ARG A 46 15.76 13.67 -9.44
C ARG A 46 16.19 14.87 -8.61
N TYR A 47 15.48 15.10 -7.53
CA TYR A 47 15.94 16.00 -6.49
C TYR A 47 16.79 15.24 -5.47
N GLU A 48 17.70 15.94 -4.81
CA GLU A 48 18.48 15.41 -3.69
C GLU A 48 17.64 15.49 -2.41
N GLU A 49 17.63 14.40 -1.64
CA GLU A 49 16.99 14.44 -0.33
C GLU A 49 17.78 15.38 0.60
N PRO A 50 17.08 16.26 1.34
CA PRO A 50 17.76 17.17 2.23
C PRO A 50 18.49 16.39 3.35
N ASP A 51 19.73 16.78 3.62
CA ASP A 51 20.47 16.27 4.77
C ASP A 51 20.05 17.03 6.03
N LEU A 52 19.25 16.38 6.85
CA LEU A 52 18.73 16.92 8.12
C LEU A 52 19.38 16.26 9.34
N SER A 53 20.53 15.60 9.19
CA SER A 53 21.23 14.92 10.27
C SER A 53 21.51 15.83 11.48
N GLY A 54 21.74 17.14 11.23
CA GLY A 54 21.90 18.15 12.27
C GLY A 54 20.64 18.48 13.09
N LEU A 55 19.44 18.13 12.59
CA LEU A 55 18.18 18.34 13.32
C LEU A 55 17.78 17.16 14.20
N ALA A 56 18.39 16.00 14.03
CA ALA A 56 18.04 14.79 14.78
C ALA A 56 18.18 14.97 16.31
N SER A 57 19.14 15.76 16.77
CA SER A 57 19.31 16.08 18.20
C SER A 57 18.26 17.07 18.72
N ALA A 58 17.70 17.92 17.87
CA ALA A 58 16.66 18.88 18.24
C ALA A 58 15.28 18.23 18.32
N SER A 59 15.02 17.15 17.56
CA SER A 59 13.74 16.47 17.51
C SER A 59 13.35 15.78 18.83
N ILE A 60 14.32 15.49 19.71
CA ILE A 60 14.05 14.95 21.05
C ILE A 60 13.20 15.93 21.89
N ASN A 61 13.42 17.24 21.72
CA ASN A 61 12.71 18.28 22.46
C ASN A 61 11.55 18.91 21.65
N ALA A 62 11.42 18.56 20.37
CA ALA A 62 10.38 19.08 19.46
C ALA A 62 9.81 17.95 18.59
N PRO A 63 8.87 17.17 19.13
CA PRO A 63 8.26 16.04 18.44
C PRO A 63 7.66 16.44 17.09
N GLY A 64 7.93 15.67 16.02
CA GLY A 64 7.45 15.93 14.66
C GLY A 64 8.21 17.02 13.91
N LEU A 65 9.20 17.69 14.53
CA LEU A 65 9.97 18.75 13.87
C LEU A 65 10.79 18.20 12.69
N ASP A 66 11.39 17.03 12.84
CA ASP A 66 12.14 16.35 11.79
C ASP A 66 11.29 16.08 10.56
N TYR A 67 10.07 15.59 10.75
CA TYR A 67 9.14 15.33 9.64
C TYR A 67 8.73 16.61 8.91
N TRP A 68 8.45 17.67 9.67
CA TRP A 68 8.10 18.99 9.13
C TRP A 68 9.25 19.63 8.36
N ALA A 69 10.44 19.62 8.98
CA ALA A 69 11.65 20.18 8.38
C ALA A 69 12.00 19.46 7.07
N ASP A 70 11.88 18.13 7.05
CA ASP A 70 12.11 17.30 5.88
C ASP A 70 11.14 17.67 4.73
N GLY A 71 9.84 17.76 5.02
CA GLY A 71 8.84 18.13 4.02
C GLY A 71 9.03 19.56 3.49
N LEU A 72 9.34 20.51 4.36
CA LEU A 72 9.60 21.90 3.96
C LEU A 72 10.91 22.03 3.16
N ALA A 73 11.92 21.23 3.45
CA ALA A 73 13.19 21.27 2.72
C ALA A 73 13.09 20.57 1.34
N ARG A 74 12.20 19.58 1.17
CA ARG A 74 11.95 18.94 -0.15
C ARG A 74 11.21 19.85 -1.11
N ALA A 75 10.28 20.65 -0.63
CA ALA A 75 9.45 21.50 -1.49
C ALA A 75 10.25 22.40 -2.45
N PRO A 76 11.28 23.18 -2.01
CA PRO A 76 12.10 23.97 -2.93
C PRO A 76 12.92 23.11 -3.88
N GLN A 77 13.41 21.92 -3.47
CA GLN A 77 14.16 21.02 -4.36
C GLN A 77 13.31 20.56 -5.53
N VAL A 78 12.06 20.18 -5.28
CA VAL A 78 11.10 19.81 -6.32
C VAL A 78 10.74 21.01 -7.20
N ALA A 79 10.53 22.21 -6.61
CA ALA A 79 10.23 23.41 -7.34
C ALA A 79 11.40 23.84 -8.28
N TRP A 80 12.65 23.65 -7.86
CA TRP A 80 13.82 23.90 -8.71
C TRP A 80 13.89 22.94 -9.90
N CYS A 81 13.60 21.65 -9.69
CA CYS A 81 13.47 20.71 -10.81
C CYS A 81 12.35 21.13 -11.77
N ALA A 82 11.21 21.54 -11.25
CA ALA A 82 10.08 22.01 -12.04
C ALA A 82 10.44 23.28 -12.84
N GLU A 83 11.14 24.22 -12.21
CA GLU A 83 11.60 25.46 -12.83
C GLU A 83 12.61 25.22 -13.99
N GLN A 84 13.42 24.16 -13.95
CA GLN A 84 14.27 23.79 -15.09
C GLN A 84 13.41 23.53 -16.34
N TRP A 85 12.37 22.69 -16.22
CA TRP A 85 11.49 22.41 -17.34
C TRP A 85 10.70 23.62 -17.81
N ARG A 86 10.28 24.51 -16.86
CA ARG A 86 9.61 25.76 -17.23
C ARG A 86 10.52 26.65 -18.08
N ARG A 87 11.82 26.75 -17.73
CA ARG A 87 12.83 27.49 -18.51
C ARG A 87 13.08 26.89 -19.89
N ASP A 88 13.00 25.56 -20.00
CA ASP A 88 13.09 24.82 -21.26
C ASP A 88 11.81 24.93 -22.12
N GLY A 89 10.84 25.74 -21.71
CA GLY A 89 9.57 25.96 -22.42
C GLY A 89 8.53 24.86 -22.22
N TRP A 90 8.75 23.90 -21.32
CA TRP A 90 7.75 22.88 -21.00
C TRP A 90 6.89 23.31 -19.79
N ALA A 91 5.59 23.09 -19.92
CA ALA A 91 4.65 23.26 -18.82
C ALA A 91 3.62 22.12 -18.83
N PRO A 92 3.24 21.57 -17.67
CA PRO A 92 2.19 20.59 -17.59
C PRO A 92 0.81 21.23 -17.80
N ASP A 93 -0.13 20.45 -18.32
CA ASP A 93 -1.55 20.77 -18.35
C ASP A 93 -2.22 20.27 -17.06
N LEU A 94 -1.61 19.29 -16.36
CA LEU A 94 -2.08 18.70 -15.11
C LEU A 94 -0.90 18.21 -14.27
N ILE A 95 -0.97 18.38 -12.95
CA ILE A 95 -0.03 17.83 -11.98
C ILE A 95 -0.74 16.73 -11.17
N LEU A 96 -0.13 15.53 -11.12
CA LEU A 96 -0.54 14.45 -10.23
C LEU A 96 0.54 14.24 -9.16
N GLY A 97 0.20 14.37 -7.89
CA GLY A 97 1.20 14.34 -6.83
C GLY A 97 0.74 13.60 -5.56
N HIS A 98 1.70 12.96 -4.89
CA HIS A 98 1.51 12.53 -3.51
C HIS A 98 1.71 13.73 -2.57
N SER A 99 0.82 13.93 -1.60
CA SER A 99 0.83 15.15 -0.77
C SER A 99 1.51 14.99 0.60
N GLY A 100 1.83 13.76 1.01
CA GLY A 100 2.22 13.48 2.39
C GLY A 100 3.64 13.90 2.80
N TRP A 101 4.53 14.19 1.84
CA TRP A 101 5.96 14.40 2.14
C TRP A 101 6.50 15.77 1.76
N GLY A 102 5.64 16.70 1.37
CA GLY A 102 6.01 18.09 1.13
C GLY A 102 6.38 18.45 -0.31
N GLU A 103 6.59 17.48 -1.22
CA GLU A 103 7.06 17.70 -2.59
C GLU A 103 6.19 18.65 -3.40
N THR A 104 4.87 18.65 -3.15
CA THR A 104 3.90 19.41 -3.96
C THR A 104 3.67 20.86 -3.49
N LEU A 105 4.20 21.23 -2.31
CA LEU A 105 3.87 22.50 -1.63
C LEU A 105 4.15 23.75 -2.45
N LEU A 106 5.19 23.78 -3.28
CA LEU A 106 5.61 24.97 -4.02
C LEU A 106 5.35 24.90 -5.53
N LEU A 107 4.74 23.82 -6.05
CA LEU A 107 4.52 23.68 -7.50
C LEU A 107 3.58 24.72 -8.08
N HIS A 108 2.60 25.19 -7.29
CA HIS A 108 1.70 26.28 -7.67
C HIS A 108 2.44 27.65 -7.83
N GLN A 109 3.64 27.79 -7.28
CA GLN A 109 4.48 28.98 -7.53
C GLN A 109 5.17 28.90 -8.89
N VAL A 110 5.50 27.68 -9.36
CA VAL A 110 6.11 27.48 -10.66
C VAL A 110 5.09 27.58 -11.79
N TRP A 111 3.93 26.96 -11.61
CA TRP A 111 2.81 26.98 -12.57
C TRP A 111 1.48 27.35 -11.90
N PRO A 112 1.24 28.66 -11.65
CA PRO A 112 0.09 29.11 -10.86
C PRO A 112 -1.29 28.76 -11.43
N LYS A 113 -1.37 28.50 -12.74
CA LYS A 113 -2.62 28.19 -13.45
C LYS A 113 -2.78 26.69 -13.75
N CYS A 114 -1.77 25.87 -13.46
CA CYS A 114 -1.87 24.45 -13.72
C CYS A 114 -2.66 23.75 -12.63
N PRO A 115 -3.75 23.06 -12.96
CA PRO A 115 -4.50 22.29 -11.96
C PRO A 115 -3.66 21.14 -11.41
N SER A 116 -3.93 20.79 -10.15
CA SER A 116 -3.30 19.65 -9.49
C SER A 116 -4.31 18.73 -8.84
N ILE A 117 -4.06 17.42 -8.95
CA ILE A 117 -4.76 16.36 -8.25
C ILE A 117 -3.76 15.72 -7.29
N LEU A 118 -4.10 15.69 -6.01
CA LEU A 118 -3.21 15.14 -4.99
C LEU A 118 -3.78 13.88 -4.36
N TRP A 119 -2.88 12.96 -4.00
CA TRP A 119 -3.16 11.75 -3.23
C TRP A 119 -2.69 11.93 -1.80
N PRO A 120 -3.59 12.24 -0.83
CA PRO A 120 -3.22 12.33 0.58
C PRO A 120 -2.95 10.95 1.20
N GLU A 121 -3.39 9.88 0.56
CA GLU A 121 -3.30 8.50 0.99
C GLU A 121 -4.08 8.22 2.28
N LEU A 122 -3.78 8.92 3.37
CA LEU A 122 -4.47 8.78 4.65
C LEU A 122 -4.24 10.01 5.53
N TRP A 123 -5.30 10.52 6.16
CA TRP A 123 -5.15 11.44 7.27
C TRP A 123 -4.81 10.65 8.52
N VAL A 124 -3.60 10.85 9.05
CA VAL A 124 -3.06 9.98 10.10
C VAL A 124 -3.77 10.25 11.44
N LYS A 125 -4.34 9.21 12.00
CA LYS A 125 -4.93 9.17 13.36
C LYS A 125 -4.21 8.09 14.18
N PRO A 126 -4.28 8.11 15.52
CA PRO A 126 -3.56 7.15 16.37
C PRO A 126 -3.79 5.68 15.99
N GLN A 127 -5.04 5.29 15.69
CA GLN A 127 -5.38 3.93 15.28
C GLN A 127 -4.68 3.49 13.99
N HIS A 128 -4.36 4.43 13.08
CA HIS A 128 -3.66 4.15 11.83
C HIS A 128 -2.17 3.84 12.03
N ALA A 129 -1.63 4.15 13.19
CA ALA A 129 -0.29 3.74 13.62
C ALA A 129 -0.30 2.47 14.48
N GLY A 130 -1.45 1.77 14.53
CA GLY A 130 -1.62 0.57 15.35
C GLY A 130 -1.78 0.83 16.85
N ILE A 131 -2.02 2.07 17.26
CA ILE A 131 -2.28 2.44 18.64
C ILE A 131 -3.73 2.06 18.95
N GLU A 132 -3.91 1.18 19.92
CA GLU A 132 -5.23 0.78 20.38
C GLU A 132 -5.86 1.88 21.25
N LEU A 133 -7.00 2.38 20.84
CA LEU A 133 -7.81 3.34 21.60
C LEU A 133 -8.79 2.58 22.51
N SER A 134 -8.25 1.74 23.40
CA SER A 134 -9.05 1.08 24.44
C SER A 134 -9.26 2.04 25.62
N PRO A 135 -10.42 2.07 26.26
CA PRO A 135 -10.64 2.85 27.48
C PRO A 135 -9.68 2.48 28.63
N GLN A 136 -9.14 1.25 28.60
CA GLN A 136 -8.19 0.73 29.59
C GLN A 136 -6.73 0.78 29.10
N GLY A 137 -6.50 1.14 27.81
CA GLY A 137 -5.16 1.25 27.24
C GLY A 137 -4.47 2.56 27.60
N PRO A 138 -3.13 2.64 27.45
CA PRO A 138 -2.35 3.85 27.76
C PRO A 138 -2.65 5.03 26.81
N GLY A 139 -3.37 4.78 25.70
CA GLY A 139 -3.60 5.77 24.65
C GLY A 139 -2.33 6.21 23.90
N PRO A 140 -2.44 7.18 22.99
CA PRO A 140 -1.29 7.71 22.29
C PRO A 140 -0.45 8.63 23.19
N THR A 141 0.87 8.55 23.07
CA THR A 141 1.79 9.49 23.71
C THR A 141 1.75 10.86 23.05
N LEU A 142 2.16 11.93 23.76
CA LEU A 142 2.27 13.26 23.15
C LEU A 142 3.25 13.28 21.97
N GLN A 143 4.32 12.49 22.00
CA GLN A 143 5.24 12.33 20.89
C GLN A 143 4.52 11.80 19.65
N GLN A 144 3.75 10.73 19.79
CA GLN A 144 2.98 10.14 18.67
C GLN A 144 1.93 11.12 18.12
N LEU A 145 1.25 11.85 18.98
CA LEU A 145 0.29 12.88 18.56
C LEU A 145 0.96 14.02 17.81
N ALA A 146 2.14 14.45 18.24
CA ALA A 146 2.91 15.49 17.57
C ALA A 146 3.40 15.03 16.19
N ASP A 147 3.92 13.80 16.07
CA ASP A 147 4.33 13.22 14.79
C ASP A 147 3.15 13.12 13.79
N HIS A 148 1.98 12.66 14.26
CA HIS A 148 0.76 12.62 13.44
C HIS A 148 0.30 14.02 13.03
N SER A 149 0.35 14.99 13.95
CA SER A 149 0.01 16.38 13.68
C SER A 149 0.92 16.97 12.61
N ALA A 150 2.24 16.75 12.70
CA ALA A 150 3.20 17.25 11.73
C ALA A 150 2.92 16.71 10.30
N ARG A 151 2.66 15.41 10.17
CA ARG A 151 2.26 14.79 8.90
C ARG A 151 1.00 15.40 8.33
N ASN A 152 -0.03 15.52 9.15
CA ASN A 152 -1.33 16.05 8.74
C ASN A 152 -1.25 17.53 8.34
N HIS A 153 -0.36 18.34 8.97
CA HIS A 153 -0.17 19.73 8.57
C HIS A 153 0.49 19.89 7.20
N LEU A 154 1.46 19.05 6.84
CA LEU A 154 2.03 19.03 5.49
C LEU A 154 0.97 18.65 4.45
N THR A 155 0.20 17.60 4.73
CA THR A 155 -0.93 17.20 3.89
C THR A 155 -1.95 18.32 3.75
N ARG A 156 -2.35 18.97 4.85
CA ARG A 156 -3.27 20.12 4.85
C ARG A 156 -2.78 21.24 3.95
N ALA A 157 -1.52 21.65 4.09
CA ALA A 157 -0.92 22.72 3.29
C ALA A 157 -0.90 22.37 1.79
N ALA A 158 -0.60 21.11 1.44
CA ALA A 158 -0.63 20.66 0.05
C ALA A 158 -2.06 20.67 -0.52
N LEU A 159 -3.03 20.10 0.19
CA LEU A 159 -4.43 20.03 -0.26
C LEU A 159 -5.08 21.41 -0.41
N ALA A 160 -4.69 22.38 0.41
CA ALA A 160 -5.24 23.75 0.34
C ALA A 160 -4.99 24.44 -1.02
N SER A 161 -3.92 24.05 -1.74
CA SER A 161 -3.58 24.60 -3.06
C SER A 161 -4.04 23.72 -4.23
N ALA A 162 -4.60 22.54 -3.98
CA ALA A 162 -5.00 21.60 -5.01
C ALA A 162 -6.45 21.83 -5.49
N GLN A 163 -6.72 21.51 -6.75
CA GLN A 163 -8.05 21.59 -7.35
C GLN A 163 -8.87 20.32 -7.09
N ALA A 164 -8.22 19.19 -6.86
CA ALA A 164 -8.88 17.95 -6.42
C ALA A 164 -7.92 17.10 -5.60
N TRP A 165 -8.49 16.18 -4.83
CA TRP A 165 -7.76 15.10 -4.16
C TRP A 165 -8.48 13.78 -4.33
N VAL A 166 -7.65 12.73 -4.47
CA VAL A 166 -8.11 11.36 -4.71
C VAL A 166 -7.76 10.48 -3.52
N MET A 167 -8.74 9.76 -3.02
CA MET A 167 -8.60 8.72 -2.02
C MET A 167 -8.95 7.36 -2.63
N PRO A 168 -8.14 6.30 -2.42
CA PRO A 168 -8.39 4.99 -3.00
C PRO A 168 -9.66 4.30 -2.47
N THR A 169 -10.04 4.55 -1.21
CA THR A 169 -11.17 3.91 -0.54
C THR A 169 -12.03 4.93 0.21
N GLN A 170 -13.28 4.56 0.48
CA GLN A 170 -14.19 5.38 1.29
C GLN A 170 -13.66 5.57 2.70
N TYR A 171 -13.10 4.52 3.31
CA TYR A 171 -12.47 4.59 4.63
C TYR A 171 -11.34 5.63 4.68
N GLN A 172 -10.49 5.65 3.65
CA GLN A 172 -9.42 6.64 3.56
C GLN A 172 -10.00 8.06 3.38
N ALA A 173 -11.02 8.22 2.55
CA ALA A 173 -11.71 9.50 2.37
C ALA A 173 -12.32 10.02 3.67
N GLU A 174 -12.99 9.18 4.44
CA GLU A 174 -13.58 9.52 5.75
C GLU A 174 -12.53 9.83 6.83
N SER A 175 -11.27 9.50 6.58
CA SER A 175 -10.18 9.91 7.48
C SER A 175 -9.94 11.42 7.45
N LEU A 176 -10.17 12.08 6.32
CA LEU A 176 -9.97 13.52 6.12
C LEU A 176 -10.87 14.35 7.05
N PRO A 177 -10.40 15.50 7.54
CA PRO A 177 -11.23 16.42 8.31
C PRO A 177 -12.31 17.06 7.44
N ALA A 178 -13.35 17.60 8.09
CA ALA A 178 -14.55 18.14 7.42
C ALA A 178 -14.25 19.22 6.38
N GLU A 179 -13.19 19.99 6.55
CA GLU A 179 -12.77 21.04 5.60
C GLU A 179 -12.32 20.50 4.23
N PHE A 180 -12.04 19.18 4.13
CA PHE A 180 -11.68 18.47 2.89
C PHE A 180 -12.75 17.47 2.44
N GLN A 181 -13.96 17.53 3.02
CA GLN A 181 -15.11 16.71 2.66
C GLN A 181 -16.06 17.51 1.73
N ASP A 182 -15.54 17.98 0.59
CA ASP A 182 -16.31 18.75 -0.39
C ASP A 182 -16.23 18.13 -1.80
N SER A 183 -16.74 18.85 -2.80
CA SER A 183 -16.80 18.40 -4.19
C SER A 183 -15.45 18.13 -4.86
N ARG A 184 -14.35 18.54 -4.25
CA ARG A 184 -12.98 18.27 -4.73
C ARG A 184 -12.46 16.90 -4.30
N LEU A 185 -13.13 16.23 -3.35
CA LEU A 185 -12.80 14.88 -2.91
C LEU A 185 -13.40 13.84 -3.85
N HIS A 186 -12.54 13.00 -4.39
CA HIS A 186 -12.92 11.89 -5.26
C HIS A 186 -12.45 10.56 -4.66
N VAL A 187 -13.35 9.59 -4.53
CA VAL A 187 -13.00 8.25 -4.12
C VAL A 187 -12.82 7.40 -5.36
N ILE A 188 -11.56 7.24 -5.78
CA ILE A 188 -11.19 6.47 -6.98
C ILE A 188 -9.93 5.66 -6.66
N HIS A 189 -10.05 4.33 -6.69
CA HIS A 189 -8.90 3.44 -6.57
C HIS A 189 -8.09 3.42 -7.87
N GLU A 190 -6.77 3.22 -7.80
CA GLU A 190 -5.89 3.19 -8.98
C GLU A 190 -6.19 2.01 -9.92
N GLY A 191 -6.98 1.06 -9.43
CA GLY A 191 -7.30 -0.17 -10.14
C GLY A 191 -6.16 -1.18 -10.14
N ILE A 192 -6.48 -2.40 -10.54
CA ILE A 192 -5.51 -3.46 -10.81
C ILE A 192 -5.73 -3.96 -12.24
N ASN A 193 -4.68 -4.52 -12.83
CA ASN A 193 -4.83 -5.15 -14.14
C ASN A 193 -5.29 -6.60 -13.96
N CYS A 194 -6.59 -6.84 -14.07
CA CYS A 194 -7.19 -8.16 -13.88
C CYS A 194 -6.88 -9.16 -15.01
N ASP A 195 -6.39 -8.71 -16.15
CA ASP A 195 -5.91 -9.60 -17.22
C ASP A 195 -4.52 -10.16 -16.91
N VAL A 196 -3.72 -9.40 -16.17
CA VAL A 196 -2.37 -9.79 -15.73
C VAL A 196 -2.45 -10.55 -14.40
N ALA A 197 -3.16 -10.01 -13.41
CA ALA A 197 -3.48 -10.69 -12.16
C ALA A 197 -4.71 -11.57 -12.37
N CYS A 198 -4.56 -12.74 -12.95
CA CYS A 198 -5.64 -13.66 -13.26
C CYS A 198 -5.31 -15.09 -12.82
N PRO A 199 -6.31 -15.96 -12.65
CA PRO A 199 -6.06 -17.36 -12.36
C PRO A 199 -5.25 -18.03 -13.48
N ARG A 200 -4.38 -18.96 -13.10
CA ARG A 200 -3.65 -19.83 -14.02
C ARG A 200 -3.61 -21.24 -13.47
N ASP A 201 -4.04 -22.21 -14.25
CA ASP A 201 -4.00 -23.61 -13.86
C ASP A 201 -2.62 -24.22 -14.13
N ASP A 202 -1.90 -23.69 -15.11
CA ASP A 202 -0.58 -24.15 -15.57
C ASP A 202 0.60 -23.41 -14.89
N VAL A 203 0.34 -22.74 -13.77
CA VAL A 203 1.39 -21.99 -13.08
C VAL A 203 2.48 -22.94 -12.59
N GLU A 204 3.69 -22.74 -13.09
CA GLU A 204 4.91 -23.35 -12.60
C GLU A 204 6.01 -22.28 -12.55
N TYR A 205 6.58 -22.09 -11.40
CA TYR A 205 7.59 -21.07 -11.18
C TYR A 205 8.64 -21.54 -10.16
N HIS A 206 9.85 -21.00 -10.25
CA HIS A 206 10.90 -21.27 -9.29
C HIS A 206 11.35 -19.98 -8.61
N VAL A 207 11.30 -19.97 -7.30
CA VAL A 207 11.77 -18.86 -6.48
C VAL A 207 12.66 -19.37 -5.35
N ARG A 208 13.90 -18.90 -5.29
CA ARG A 208 14.90 -19.30 -4.27
C ARG A 208 15.03 -20.82 -4.09
N GLY A 209 15.00 -21.56 -5.19
CA GLY A 209 15.09 -23.02 -5.16
C GLY A 209 13.78 -23.76 -4.85
N ILE A 210 12.69 -23.03 -4.60
CA ILE A 210 11.37 -23.60 -4.32
C ILE A 210 10.57 -23.63 -5.62
N ARG A 211 10.08 -24.81 -6.00
CA ARG A 211 9.09 -24.93 -7.06
C ARG A 211 7.73 -24.50 -6.53
N VAL A 212 7.09 -23.59 -7.21
CA VAL A 212 5.77 -23.02 -6.89
C VAL A 212 4.79 -23.44 -7.98
N ASP A 213 3.82 -24.26 -7.61
CA ASP A 213 2.74 -24.73 -8.46
C ASP A 213 1.51 -25.04 -7.58
N ARG A 214 0.40 -25.45 -8.20
CA ARG A 214 -0.85 -25.77 -7.50
C ARG A 214 -0.90 -27.19 -6.89
N SER A 215 0.11 -28.02 -7.09
CA SER A 215 0.13 -29.41 -6.60
C SER A 215 0.33 -29.51 -5.10
N VAL A 216 0.97 -28.51 -4.48
CA VAL A 216 1.23 -28.46 -3.05
C VAL A 216 0.31 -27.48 -2.36
N PRO A 217 -0.42 -27.87 -1.30
CA PRO A 217 -1.20 -26.94 -0.49
C PRO A 217 -0.35 -25.80 0.00
N THR A 218 -0.59 -24.60 -0.51
CA THR A 218 0.26 -23.42 -0.25
C THR A 218 -0.55 -22.31 0.39
N VAL A 219 -0.09 -21.84 1.55
CA VAL A 219 -0.59 -20.64 2.21
C VAL A 219 0.38 -19.51 1.95
N THR A 220 -0.13 -18.38 1.47
CA THR A 220 0.69 -17.17 1.20
C THR A 220 0.35 -16.04 2.14
N PHE A 221 1.38 -15.28 2.53
CA PHE A 221 1.27 -14.03 3.25
C PHE A 221 2.18 -13.01 2.56
N VAL A 222 1.61 -11.88 2.13
CA VAL A 222 2.33 -10.90 1.31
C VAL A 222 2.20 -9.50 1.88
N ASN A 223 3.35 -8.91 2.21
CA ASN A 223 3.43 -7.51 2.62
C ASN A 223 4.72 -6.86 2.09
N ARG A 224 4.75 -5.54 2.09
CA ARG A 224 5.98 -4.80 1.76
C ARG A 224 7.06 -5.02 2.81
N ASN A 225 6.68 -4.89 4.08
CA ASN A 225 7.51 -5.16 5.24
C ASN A 225 6.75 -6.07 6.22
N LEU A 226 7.49 -6.87 6.99
CA LEU A 226 6.94 -7.77 8.00
C LEU A 226 6.71 -6.99 9.29
N GLU A 227 5.51 -6.42 9.45
CA GLU A 227 5.15 -5.51 10.54
C GLU A 227 3.82 -5.88 11.21
N SER A 228 3.65 -5.51 12.49
CA SER A 228 2.43 -5.80 13.27
C SER A 228 1.20 -5.03 12.74
N LEU A 229 1.40 -3.86 12.11
CA LEU A 229 0.31 -3.12 11.47
C LEU A 229 -0.39 -3.94 10.38
N ARG A 230 0.36 -4.83 9.74
CA ARG A 230 -0.10 -5.76 8.71
C ARG A 230 -0.30 -7.18 9.22
N GLY A 231 -0.41 -7.38 10.54
CA GLY A 231 -0.76 -8.63 11.18
C GLY A 231 0.28 -9.75 11.04
N PHE A 232 1.54 -9.42 10.77
CA PHE A 232 2.58 -10.44 10.62
C PHE A 232 2.78 -11.26 11.91
N ASP A 233 2.76 -10.61 13.06
CA ASP A 233 2.85 -11.26 14.38
C ASP A 233 1.66 -12.20 14.66
N VAL A 234 0.44 -11.79 14.26
CA VAL A 234 -0.77 -12.61 14.38
C VAL A 234 -0.67 -13.85 13.48
N PHE A 235 -0.23 -13.66 12.23
CA PHE A 235 -0.03 -14.76 11.29
C PHE A 235 1.02 -15.75 11.79
N MET A 236 2.16 -15.26 12.28
CA MET A 236 3.22 -16.13 12.82
C MET A 236 2.73 -16.99 13.98
N ARG A 237 1.97 -16.40 14.92
CA ARG A 237 1.37 -17.15 16.04
C ARG A 237 0.28 -18.14 15.62
N ALA A 238 -0.29 -18.00 14.43
CA ALA A 238 -1.23 -18.97 13.87
C ALA A 238 -0.52 -20.21 13.28
N LEU A 239 0.75 -20.07 12.84
CA LEU A 239 1.47 -21.11 12.12
C LEU A 239 1.61 -22.44 12.87
N PRO A 240 1.92 -22.50 14.20
CA PRO A 240 2.03 -23.79 14.88
C PRO A 240 0.78 -24.66 14.71
N LYS A 241 -0.42 -24.06 14.85
CA LYS A 241 -1.69 -24.78 14.69
C LYS A 241 -1.97 -25.16 13.24
N ILE A 242 -1.62 -24.30 12.27
CA ILE A 242 -1.76 -24.60 10.83
C ILE A 242 -0.86 -25.77 10.43
N LEU A 243 0.41 -25.74 10.83
CA LEU A 243 1.41 -26.76 10.52
C LEU A 243 1.07 -28.12 11.17
N GLN A 244 0.50 -28.10 12.37
CA GLN A 244 0.02 -29.31 13.05
C GLN A 244 -1.24 -29.87 12.38
N GLY A 245 -2.16 -29.01 11.95
CA GLY A 245 -3.44 -29.41 11.36
C GLY A 245 -3.35 -29.90 9.92
N HIS A 246 -2.31 -29.53 9.16
CA HIS A 246 -2.12 -29.98 7.79
C HIS A 246 -0.64 -30.33 7.52
N LYS A 247 -0.34 -31.60 7.29
CA LYS A 247 1.04 -32.12 7.22
C LYS A 247 1.82 -31.64 5.99
N ASP A 248 1.14 -31.46 4.86
CA ASP A 248 1.75 -31.15 3.57
C ASP A 248 1.70 -29.66 3.22
N VAL A 249 1.21 -28.82 4.13
CA VAL A 249 1.07 -27.38 3.87
C VAL A 249 2.43 -26.70 3.80
N ARG A 250 2.60 -25.87 2.79
CA ARG A 250 3.76 -24.99 2.60
C ARG A 250 3.34 -23.54 2.86
N ILE A 251 4.16 -22.81 3.59
CA ILE A 251 3.95 -21.40 3.95
C ILE A 251 4.95 -20.54 3.18
N LEU A 252 4.46 -19.61 2.35
CA LEU A 252 5.29 -18.67 1.61
C LEU A 252 5.05 -17.24 2.12
N ILE A 253 6.08 -16.64 2.68
CA ILE A 253 6.01 -15.30 3.29
C ILE A 253 6.85 -14.32 2.46
N VAL A 254 6.19 -13.31 1.91
CA VAL A 254 6.82 -12.23 1.14
C VAL A 254 6.82 -10.95 1.98
N GLY A 255 7.96 -10.31 2.09
CA GLY A 255 8.13 -9.04 2.80
C GLY A 255 9.56 -8.86 3.30
N ASP A 256 9.95 -7.61 3.48
CA ASP A 256 11.28 -7.24 3.97
C ASP A 256 11.27 -7.02 5.49
N ASN A 257 12.47 -7.04 6.10
CA ASN A 257 12.66 -6.74 7.52
C ASN A 257 12.84 -5.23 7.82
N GLY A 258 12.61 -4.36 6.82
CA GLY A 258 12.76 -2.92 6.97
C GLY A 258 11.71 -2.31 7.91
N ALA A 259 11.97 -1.06 8.31
CA ALA A 259 10.99 -0.26 9.03
C ALA A 259 9.70 -0.13 8.19
N GLY A 260 8.57 -0.53 8.78
CA GLY A 260 7.25 -0.38 8.18
C GLY A 260 6.65 1.01 8.44
N TYR A 261 5.37 1.14 8.20
CA TYR A 261 4.63 2.38 8.45
C TYR A 261 4.54 2.73 9.95
N ALA A 262 4.56 1.73 10.83
CA ALA A 262 4.57 1.94 12.27
C ALA A 262 5.93 2.44 12.81
N GLY A 263 6.98 2.41 11.99
CA GLY A 263 8.35 2.75 12.40
C GLY A 263 8.97 1.64 13.25
N SER A 264 10.30 1.68 13.38
CA SER A 264 11.08 0.75 14.24
C SER A 264 11.77 1.47 15.41
N ARG A 265 11.31 2.68 15.77
CA ARG A 265 11.93 3.43 16.86
C ARG A 265 11.79 2.67 18.18
N GLY A 266 12.93 2.25 18.74
CA GLY A 266 13.02 1.56 20.04
C GLY A 266 12.91 0.03 19.97
N GLU A 267 12.83 -0.59 18.80
CA GLU A 267 12.86 -2.04 18.68
C GLU A 267 14.30 -2.55 18.57
N GLU A 268 14.71 -3.45 19.47
CA GLU A 268 16.05 -4.04 19.49
C GLU A 268 16.33 -5.00 18.34
N ALA A 269 15.27 -5.61 17.76
CA ALA A 269 15.39 -6.55 16.66
C ALA A 269 14.20 -6.48 15.70
N PRO A 270 14.37 -6.83 14.40
CA PRO A 270 13.26 -6.96 13.44
C PRO A 270 12.18 -7.92 13.94
N LEU A 271 10.91 -7.60 13.67
CA LEU A 271 9.75 -8.38 14.13
C LEU A 271 9.85 -9.87 13.74
N LYS A 272 10.37 -10.17 12.56
CA LYS A 272 10.61 -11.55 12.14
C LYS A 272 11.50 -12.31 13.13
N GLN A 273 12.59 -11.72 13.58
CA GLN A 273 13.52 -12.36 14.54
C GLN A 273 12.84 -12.57 15.88
N ARG A 274 12.09 -11.57 16.36
CA ARG A 274 11.32 -11.68 17.61
C ARG A 274 10.30 -12.82 17.54
N MET A 275 9.55 -12.94 16.43
CA MET A 275 8.58 -14.00 16.24
C MET A 275 9.22 -15.39 16.15
N LEU A 276 10.35 -15.52 15.47
CA LEU A 276 11.08 -16.79 15.41
C LEU A 276 11.61 -17.21 16.80
N SER A 277 12.07 -16.27 17.62
CA SER A 277 12.47 -16.54 19.00
C SER A 277 11.29 -16.87 19.91
N GLU A 278 10.15 -16.16 19.78
CA GLU A 278 8.93 -16.44 20.55
C GLU A 278 8.37 -17.84 20.28
N LEU A 279 8.47 -18.29 19.04
CA LEU A 279 7.91 -19.56 18.59
C LEU A 279 8.96 -20.66 18.42
N ASP A 280 10.11 -20.52 19.08
CA ASP A 280 11.18 -21.51 19.01
C ASP A 280 10.68 -22.92 19.43
N GLY A 281 11.07 -23.94 18.68
CA GLY A 281 10.62 -25.32 18.87
C GLY A 281 9.15 -25.62 18.49
N GLN A 282 8.36 -24.60 18.07
CA GLN A 282 6.96 -24.77 17.69
C GLN A 282 6.74 -24.73 16.17
N LEU A 283 7.75 -24.31 15.40
CA LEU A 283 7.67 -24.13 13.94
C LEU A 283 8.48 -25.20 13.20
N ASP A 284 7.88 -25.81 12.21
CA ASP A 284 8.58 -26.62 11.21
C ASP A 284 9.10 -25.68 10.11
N LEU A 285 10.36 -25.24 10.26
CA LEU A 285 11.00 -24.27 9.37
C LEU A 285 11.29 -24.84 7.97
N GLU A 286 11.23 -26.15 7.74
CA GLU A 286 11.36 -26.74 6.41
C GLU A 286 10.16 -26.42 5.53
N ARG A 287 9.00 -26.19 6.14
CA ARG A 287 7.75 -25.83 5.45
C ARG A 287 7.46 -24.32 5.40
N ILE A 288 8.29 -23.49 6.05
CA ILE A 288 8.11 -22.02 6.10
C ILE A 288 9.23 -21.33 5.33
N HIS A 289 8.88 -20.60 4.29
CA HIS A 289 9.83 -19.96 3.42
C HIS A 289 9.67 -18.44 3.42
N PHE A 290 10.67 -17.74 3.94
CA PHE A 290 10.74 -16.27 3.91
C PHE A 290 11.43 -15.83 2.61
N LEU A 291 10.66 -15.25 1.70
CA LEU A 291 11.13 -14.92 0.35
C LEU A 291 11.71 -13.51 0.25
N GLY A 292 11.58 -12.67 1.30
CA GLY A 292 11.97 -11.27 1.23
C GLY A 292 11.21 -10.51 0.13
N ARG A 293 11.84 -9.52 -0.49
CA ARG A 293 11.28 -8.86 -1.67
C ARG A 293 11.47 -9.73 -2.91
N ILE A 294 10.43 -9.81 -3.71
CA ILE A 294 10.41 -10.56 -4.97
C ILE A 294 9.92 -9.67 -6.12
N PRO A 295 10.30 -9.96 -7.36
CA PRO A 295 9.76 -9.28 -8.54
C PRO A 295 8.25 -9.48 -8.69
N TYR A 296 7.58 -8.54 -9.34
CA TYR A 296 6.12 -8.59 -9.51
C TYR A 296 5.62 -9.84 -10.27
N PRO A 297 6.26 -10.31 -11.36
CA PRO A 297 5.85 -11.57 -11.99
C PRO A 297 5.94 -12.78 -11.03
N THR A 298 6.94 -12.81 -10.16
CA THR A 298 7.08 -13.84 -9.13
C THR A 298 5.95 -13.75 -8.11
N LEU A 299 5.58 -12.53 -7.68
CA LEU A 299 4.44 -12.32 -6.79
C LEU A 299 3.15 -12.88 -7.39
N LEU A 300 2.88 -12.57 -8.65
CA LEU A 300 1.69 -13.08 -9.34
C LEU A 300 1.69 -14.61 -9.42
N ALA A 301 2.83 -15.23 -9.76
CA ALA A 301 2.95 -16.67 -9.79
C ALA A 301 2.67 -17.32 -8.41
N LEU A 302 3.13 -16.67 -7.32
CA LEU A 302 2.82 -17.11 -5.95
C LEU A 302 1.33 -17.04 -5.64
N LEU A 303 0.66 -15.95 -6.00
CA LEU A 303 -0.77 -15.79 -5.79
C LEU A 303 -1.56 -16.78 -6.64
N GLN A 304 -1.18 -16.99 -7.90
CA GLN A 304 -1.79 -17.97 -8.81
C GLN A 304 -1.69 -19.41 -8.30
N ALA A 305 -0.59 -19.75 -7.61
CA ALA A 305 -0.38 -21.06 -7.01
C ALA A 305 -0.98 -21.18 -5.60
N SER A 306 -1.37 -20.07 -4.98
CA SER A 306 -1.85 -20.05 -3.59
C SER A 306 -3.19 -20.76 -3.45
N TRP A 307 -3.29 -21.67 -2.48
CA TRP A 307 -4.56 -22.25 -2.07
C TRP A 307 -5.31 -21.31 -1.13
N VAL A 308 -4.58 -20.71 -0.20
CA VAL A 308 -5.13 -19.74 0.77
C VAL A 308 -4.19 -18.54 0.86
N HIS A 309 -4.72 -17.35 0.66
CA HIS A 309 -4.00 -16.11 0.91
C HIS A 309 -4.48 -15.47 2.20
N VAL A 310 -3.56 -15.18 3.12
CA VAL A 310 -3.87 -14.52 4.38
C VAL A 310 -3.52 -13.04 4.27
N TYR A 311 -4.54 -12.19 4.43
CA TYR A 311 -4.39 -10.73 4.40
C TYR A 311 -4.90 -10.14 5.70
N LEU A 312 -3.99 -9.78 6.58
CA LEU A 312 -4.30 -9.16 7.86
C LEU A 312 -3.84 -7.72 7.86
N THR A 313 -4.61 -6.84 8.46
CA THR A 313 -4.23 -5.45 8.71
C THR A 313 -5.02 -4.89 9.89
N LYS A 314 -4.39 -4.03 10.69
CA LYS A 314 -5.10 -3.07 11.52
C LYS A 314 -5.74 -2.01 10.61
N PRO A 315 -6.69 -1.19 11.10
CA PRO A 315 -7.28 -0.12 10.30
C PRO A 315 -6.22 0.79 9.69
N PHE A 316 -6.01 0.67 8.38
CA PHE A 316 -4.98 1.39 7.62
C PHE A 316 -5.35 1.46 6.12
N ILE A 317 -4.41 1.73 5.24
CA ILE A 317 -4.64 1.73 3.78
C ILE A 317 -4.84 0.32 3.23
N LEU A 318 -5.72 0.18 2.24
CA LEU A 318 -5.89 -1.05 1.50
C LEU A 318 -4.68 -1.32 0.60
N GLY A 319 -4.11 -2.52 0.66
CA GLY A 319 -2.97 -2.90 -0.18
C GLY A 319 -3.44 -3.49 -1.51
N TRP A 320 -2.78 -3.15 -2.61
CA TRP A 320 -3.07 -3.74 -3.93
C TRP A 320 -2.97 -5.26 -3.95
N SER A 321 -2.07 -5.85 -3.13
CA SER A 321 -1.91 -7.31 -3.06
C SER A 321 -3.18 -8.05 -2.65
N LEU A 322 -4.11 -7.40 -1.92
CA LEU A 322 -5.40 -7.99 -1.62
C LEU A 322 -6.24 -8.13 -2.89
N LEU A 323 -6.38 -7.05 -3.65
CA LEU A 323 -7.13 -7.06 -4.91
C LEU A 323 -6.47 -7.98 -5.96
N GLU A 324 -5.14 -8.02 -5.99
CA GLU A 324 -4.39 -8.94 -6.85
C GLU A 324 -4.63 -10.41 -6.45
N ALA A 325 -4.68 -10.72 -5.16
CA ALA A 325 -5.01 -12.06 -4.66
C ALA A 325 -6.45 -12.46 -4.98
N MET A 326 -7.40 -11.54 -4.78
CA MET A 326 -8.80 -11.72 -5.21
C MET A 326 -8.85 -12.01 -6.72
N SER A 327 -8.17 -11.19 -7.50
CA SER A 327 -8.14 -11.27 -8.95
C SER A 327 -7.49 -12.55 -9.47
N CYS A 328 -6.49 -13.11 -8.77
CA CYS A 328 -5.91 -14.42 -9.04
C CYS A 328 -6.80 -15.60 -8.60
N GLY A 329 -7.94 -15.35 -7.97
CA GLY A 329 -8.85 -16.39 -7.50
C GLY A 329 -8.38 -17.12 -6.25
N CYS A 330 -7.56 -16.49 -5.41
CA CYS A 330 -7.17 -17.05 -4.11
C CYS A 330 -8.39 -17.13 -3.19
N ALA A 331 -8.52 -18.21 -2.42
CA ALA A 331 -9.37 -18.17 -1.23
C ALA A 331 -8.69 -17.32 -0.15
N LEU A 332 -9.44 -16.43 0.46
CA LEU A 332 -8.90 -15.40 1.33
C LEU A 332 -9.30 -15.62 2.79
N VAL A 333 -8.33 -15.43 3.70
CA VAL A 333 -8.59 -15.17 5.10
C VAL A 333 -8.17 -13.73 5.39
N GLY A 334 -9.15 -12.87 5.70
CA GLY A 334 -8.93 -11.44 5.93
C GLY A 334 -9.27 -11.00 7.34
N SER A 335 -8.66 -9.92 7.83
CA SER A 335 -9.10 -9.30 9.08
C SER A 335 -10.46 -8.62 8.91
N GLU A 336 -11.33 -8.73 9.91
CA GLU A 336 -12.54 -7.92 10.00
C GLU A 336 -12.21 -6.41 10.09
N GLY A 337 -13.16 -5.59 9.64
CA GLY A 337 -13.09 -4.14 9.76
C GLY A 337 -12.52 -3.42 8.55
N MET A 338 -12.55 -2.10 8.64
CA MET A 338 -12.18 -1.21 7.54
C MET A 338 -10.65 -1.07 7.39
N PRO A 339 -10.12 -0.90 6.18
CA PRO A 339 -10.84 -0.81 4.89
C PRO A 339 -11.12 -2.17 4.23
N VAL A 340 -10.77 -3.28 4.84
CA VAL A 340 -10.90 -4.64 4.26
C VAL A 340 -12.35 -4.93 3.89
N SER A 341 -13.29 -4.53 4.75
CA SER A 341 -14.74 -4.72 4.54
C SER A 341 -15.33 -3.91 3.37
N GLU A 342 -14.54 -3.04 2.72
CA GLU A 342 -14.97 -2.41 1.45
C GLU A 342 -14.87 -3.37 0.26
N VAL A 343 -14.05 -4.42 0.37
CA VAL A 343 -13.78 -5.36 -0.73
C VAL A 343 -14.06 -6.81 -0.35
N LEU A 344 -13.98 -7.17 0.93
CA LEU A 344 -14.25 -8.51 1.42
C LEU A 344 -15.53 -8.58 2.25
N THR A 345 -16.32 -9.61 1.99
CA THR A 345 -17.53 -9.94 2.74
C THR A 345 -17.42 -11.38 3.25
N ASP A 346 -17.62 -11.56 4.57
CA ASP A 346 -17.48 -12.86 5.19
C ASP A 346 -18.40 -13.90 4.56
N ARG A 347 -17.85 -15.09 4.32
CA ARG A 347 -18.52 -16.25 3.70
C ARG A 347 -19.10 -16.00 2.30
N HIS A 348 -18.83 -14.83 1.73
CA HIS A 348 -19.20 -14.51 0.34
C HIS A 348 -17.97 -14.63 -0.58
N ASN A 349 -16.90 -13.90 -0.31
CA ASN A 349 -15.67 -13.89 -1.10
C ASN A 349 -14.39 -14.08 -0.26
N ALA A 350 -14.54 -14.25 1.06
CA ALA A 350 -13.46 -14.51 2.00
C ALA A 350 -14.00 -15.16 3.27
N LEU A 351 -13.10 -15.61 4.17
CA LEU A 351 -13.39 -15.81 5.58
C LEU A 351 -12.78 -14.64 6.35
N LEU A 352 -13.61 -13.89 7.07
CA LEU A 352 -13.15 -12.77 7.90
C LEU A 352 -12.95 -13.24 9.35
N VAL A 353 -11.89 -12.71 9.98
CA VAL A 353 -11.50 -13.08 11.35
C VAL A 353 -11.21 -11.83 12.18
N PRO A 354 -11.43 -11.86 13.50
CA PRO A 354 -11.00 -10.77 14.39
C PRO A 354 -9.51 -10.47 14.21
N GLY A 355 -9.17 -9.21 14.00
CA GLY A 355 -7.86 -8.77 13.50
C GLY A 355 -6.65 -9.05 14.41
N GLY A 356 -6.86 -9.53 15.64
CA GLY A 356 -5.82 -9.88 16.61
C GLY A 356 -5.86 -11.32 17.10
N ASP A 357 -6.64 -12.21 16.48
CA ASP A 357 -6.85 -13.59 16.95
C ASP A 357 -6.11 -14.63 16.06
N PRO A 358 -4.91 -15.09 16.48
CA PRO A 358 -4.17 -16.14 15.75
C PRO A 358 -4.94 -17.46 15.67
N SER A 359 -5.79 -17.77 16.66
CA SER A 359 -6.55 -19.03 16.68
C SER A 359 -7.65 -19.01 15.62
N ALA A 360 -8.34 -17.88 15.45
CA ALA A 360 -9.35 -17.69 14.41
C ALA A 360 -8.71 -17.76 13.01
N VAL A 361 -7.53 -17.12 12.81
CA VAL A 361 -6.75 -17.24 11.57
C VAL A 361 -6.44 -18.69 11.25
N ALA A 362 -5.91 -19.46 12.24
CA ALA A 362 -5.54 -20.85 12.04
C ALA A 362 -6.75 -21.73 11.68
N VAL A 363 -7.89 -21.54 12.37
CA VAL A 363 -9.12 -22.29 12.09
C VAL A 363 -9.61 -22.04 10.67
N SER A 364 -9.67 -20.76 10.25
CA SER A 364 -10.14 -20.40 8.91
C SER A 364 -9.21 -20.89 7.80
N VAL A 365 -7.89 -20.83 8.02
CA VAL A 365 -6.91 -21.38 7.07
C VAL A 365 -7.08 -22.90 6.93
N LEU A 366 -7.22 -23.63 8.05
CA LEU A 366 -7.42 -25.08 8.04
C LEU A 366 -8.76 -25.49 7.41
N ASP A 367 -9.83 -24.73 7.62
CA ASP A 367 -11.11 -24.95 6.95
C ASP A 367 -10.95 -24.86 5.43
N LEU A 368 -10.29 -23.81 4.92
CA LEU A 368 -10.03 -23.64 3.49
C LEU A 368 -9.07 -24.69 2.92
N LEU A 369 -8.11 -25.15 3.69
CA LEU A 369 -7.19 -26.23 3.25
C LEU A 369 -7.91 -27.57 3.11
N SER A 370 -8.82 -27.89 4.05
CA SER A 370 -9.53 -29.17 4.09
C SER A 370 -10.80 -29.21 3.25
N ASN A 371 -11.46 -28.06 3.04
CA ASN A 371 -12.71 -27.95 2.29
C ASN A 371 -12.48 -27.34 0.90
N SER A 372 -12.23 -28.20 -0.09
CA SER A 372 -11.96 -27.76 -1.47
C SER A 372 -13.15 -27.04 -2.11
N SER A 373 -14.38 -27.46 -1.81
CA SER A 373 -15.60 -26.82 -2.36
C SER A 373 -15.73 -25.37 -1.86
N LEU A 374 -15.56 -25.16 -0.55
CA LEU A 374 -15.59 -23.81 0.04
C LEU A 374 -14.46 -22.96 -0.52
N ARG A 375 -13.23 -23.49 -0.56
CA ARG A 375 -12.06 -22.80 -1.09
C ARG A 375 -12.27 -22.32 -2.53
N LEU A 376 -12.74 -23.20 -3.41
CA LEU A 376 -12.97 -22.86 -4.81
C LEU A 376 -14.11 -21.85 -4.96
N SER A 377 -15.22 -22.04 -4.26
CA SER A 377 -16.36 -21.13 -4.31
C SER A 377 -16.00 -19.71 -3.88
N LEU A 378 -15.26 -19.55 -2.76
CA LEU A 378 -14.82 -18.24 -2.27
C LEU A 378 -13.80 -17.59 -3.21
N GLY A 379 -12.84 -18.36 -3.75
CA GLY A 379 -11.86 -17.84 -4.71
C GLY A 379 -12.50 -17.38 -6.01
N GLU A 380 -13.46 -18.13 -6.57
CA GLU A 380 -14.22 -17.72 -7.75
C GLU A 380 -15.04 -16.45 -7.50
N GLN A 381 -15.67 -16.34 -6.32
CA GLN A 381 -16.42 -15.14 -5.97
C GLN A 381 -15.50 -13.95 -5.78
N ALA A 382 -14.37 -14.12 -5.09
CA ALA A 382 -13.35 -13.08 -4.93
C ALA A 382 -12.86 -12.56 -6.30
N ARG A 383 -12.64 -13.47 -7.26
CA ARG A 383 -12.28 -13.09 -8.65
C ARG A 383 -13.39 -12.27 -9.31
N ARG A 384 -14.67 -12.67 -9.19
CA ARG A 384 -15.78 -11.91 -9.77
C ARG A 384 -15.86 -10.50 -9.19
N ASP A 385 -15.72 -10.37 -7.88
CA ASP A 385 -15.82 -9.09 -7.19
C ASP A 385 -14.61 -8.17 -7.50
N ALA A 386 -13.42 -8.76 -7.69
CA ALA A 386 -12.23 -8.02 -8.08
C ALA A 386 -12.36 -7.29 -9.41
N MET A 387 -13.21 -7.77 -10.32
CA MET A 387 -13.44 -7.11 -11.61
C MET A 387 -14.00 -5.69 -11.48
N SER A 388 -14.69 -5.38 -10.38
CA SER A 388 -15.15 -4.00 -10.09
C SER A 388 -14.00 -3.03 -9.83
N TRP A 389 -12.81 -3.54 -9.56
CA TRP A 389 -11.60 -2.79 -9.28
C TRP A 389 -10.59 -2.84 -10.44
N ASP A 390 -11.03 -3.40 -11.58
CA ASP A 390 -10.18 -3.44 -12.77
C ASP A 390 -9.86 -2.05 -13.31
N GLN A 391 -8.70 -1.92 -13.91
CA GLN A 391 -8.26 -0.68 -14.57
C GLN A 391 -9.25 -0.19 -15.63
N SER A 392 -9.93 -1.08 -16.33
CA SER A 392 -10.95 -0.71 -17.33
C SER A 392 -12.17 -0.02 -16.69
N VAL A 393 -12.48 -0.32 -15.43
CA VAL A 393 -13.57 0.31 -14.66
C VAL A 393 -13.10 1.62 -14.02
N MET A 394 -11.86 1.64 -13.50
CA MET A 394 -11.34 2.80 -12.77
C MET A 394 -10.82 3.90 -13.70
N TRP A 395 -10.21 3.54 -14.82
CA TRP A 395 -9.62 4.51 -15.75
C TRP A 395 -10.60 5.57 -16.29
N PRO A 396 -11.82 5.22 -16.75
CA PRO A 396 -12.77 6.24 -17.20
C PRO A 396 -13.10 7.30 -16.14
N ARG A 397 -13.08 6.93 -14.85
CA ARG A 397 -13.33 7.86 -13.74
C ARG A 397 -12.17 8.86 -13.60
N PHE A 398 -10.92 8.38 -13.68
CA PHE A 398 -9.75 9.26 -13.70
C PHE A 398 -9.74 10.17 -14.92
N LYS A 399 -10.00 9.62 -16.10
CA LYS A 399 -10.03 10.37 -17.36
C LYS A 399 -11.04 11.51 -17.30
N SER A 400 -12.26 11.24 -16.84
CA SER A 400 -13.30 12.25 -16.65
C SER A 400 -12.87 13.36 -15.67
N LEU A 401 -12.23 12.99 -14.56
CA LEU A 401 -11.71 13.97 -13.59
C LEU A 401 -10.62 14.86 -14.22
N PHE A 402 -9.67 14.26 -14.97
CA PHE A 402 -8.59 15.00 -15.62
C PHE A 402 -9.13 15.97 -16.67
N GLU A 403 -10.05 15.52 -17.52
CA GLU A 403 -10.68 16.34 -18.55
C GLU A 403 -11.49 17.50 -17.95
N THR A 404 -12.19 17.26 -16.86
CA THR A 404 -12.95 18.29 -16.15
C THR A 404 -12.04 19.41 -15.64
N LEU A 405 -10.90 19.04 -15.01
CA LEU A 405 -10.01 20.04 -14.41
C LEU A 405 -9.15 20.80 -15.44
N VAL A 406 -8.79 20.17 -16.55
CA VAL A 406 -7.99 20.82 -17.59
C VAL A 406 -8.85 21.77 -18.44
N ASN A 407 -10.16 21.54 -18.55
CA ASN A 407 -11.09 22.36 -19.32
C ASN A 407 -11.79 23.46 -18.49
N SER A 408 -11.60 23.47 -17.16
CA SER A 408 -12.14 24.50 -16.25
C SER A 408 -11.18 25.70 -16.14
#